data_5815a4f3c5306d269196b23a7c502b4c
#
_entry.id   5815a4f3c5306d269196b23a7c502b4c
#
_cell.length_a   1.000
_cell.length_b   1.000
_cell.length_c   1.000
_cell.angle_alpha   90.00
_cell.angle_beta   90.00
_cell.angle_gamma   90.00
#
_symmetry.space_group_name_H-M   'P 1'
#
loop_
_entity.id
_entity.type
_entity.pdbx_description
1 polymer ?
#
loop_
_entity_poly.entity_id
_entity_poly.type
_entity_poly.pdbx_seq_one_letter_code
_entity_poly.pdbx_strand_id
1 'polypeptide(L)'
;MGGSILVLALACGTAAGLRAPSSQVASRLVGKAATIDAPAQSTTLRADIAACLGNEPEGLFDESEKIAAAPFPLSEDELIALAKAYIYSFTSDDDVDWYADDFRFVAPVVGPFDKDLFIDSLTGFDLQKAFPDLNSNAHHFRVDPFETNRVWWSVKYTGKNTGPVLGRPATGKSVESPIQAQSATFNEKGEVTKFTIGYVLDKETGNTGGLGGVFGLFYAIGYGLPFPEAQPWAPSPLYGTLMSGNRAIQSFFKDQPQVKDFVLGAISAVGGGKK
;
A
#
# COMPACT_ATOMS: atom_id res chain seq x y z
N MET A 1 15.16 -33.59 7.24
CA MET A 1 13.97 -33.45 8.10
C MET A 1 13.19 -32.29 7.51
N GLY A 2 12.18 -32.64 6.71
CA GLY A 2 11.39 -31.65 5.97
C GLY A 2 10.28 -31.11 6.85
N GLY A 3 10.31 -29.79 7.07
CA GLY A 3 9.19 -29.06 7.64
C GLY A 3 8.20 -28.70 6.53
N SER A 4 7.08 -29.42 6.48
CA SER A 4 5.96 -29.11 5.60
C SER A 4 5.40 -27.74 5.92
N ILE A 5 5.51 -26.81 4.98
CA ILE A 5 4.74 -25.58 4.96
C ILE A 5 3.29 -26.01 4.72
N LEU A 6 2.48 -25.90 5.77
CA LEU A 6 1.04 -26.14 5.70
C LEU A 6 0.41 -24.99 4.93
N VAL A 7 0.34 -25.13 3.61
CA VAL A 7 -0.54 -24.32 2.77
C VAL A 7 -1.96 -24.76 3.11
N LEU A 8 -2.69 -23.96 3.87
CA LEU A 8 -4.11 -24.18 4.09
C LEU A 8 -4.86 -23.82 2.80
N ALA A 9 -4.84 -24.74 1.85
CA ALA A 9 -5.81 -24.78 0.76
C ALA A 9 -7.08 -25.41 1.33
N LEU A 10 -8.09 -24.61 1.60
CA LEU A 10 -9.46 -25.09 1.78
C LEU A 10 -10.20 -24.89 0.48
N ALA A 11 -10.52 -26.03 -0.09
CA ALA A 11 -11.09 -26.20 -1.42
C ALA A 11 -12.56 -25.79 -1.53
N CYS A 12 -12.86 -25.38 -2.71
CA CYS A 12 -14.04 -25.71 -3.50
C CYS A 12 -15.32 -24.91 -3.32
N GLY A 13 -15.57 -24.08 -4.32
CA GLY A 13 -16.87 -23.64 -4.77
C GLY A 13 -16.74 -23.20 -6.23
N THR A 14 -17.44 -23.88 -7.09
CA THR A 14 -17.38 -23.86 -8.53
C THR A 14 -17.58 -22.47 -9.13
N ALA A 15 -16.57 -21.99 -9.86
CA ALA A 15 -16.64 -20.80 -10.69
C ALA A 15 -17.41 -21.07 -11.99
N ALA A 16 -18.47 -20.33 -12.23
CA ALA A 16 -19.13 -20.25 -13.54
C ALA A 16 -18.56 -19.03 -14.30
N GLY A 17 -18.02 -19.32 -15.43
CA GLY A 17 -17.67 -18.53 -16.61
C GLY A 17 -17.56 -17.01 -16.53
N LEU A 18 -16.33 -16.50 -16.50
CA LEU A 18 -15.99 -15.08 -16.58
C LEU A 18 -15.70 -14.65 -18.04
N ARG A 19 -16.35 -13.59 -18.50
CA ARG A 19 -16.14 -12.97 -19.82
C ARG A 19 -15.46 -11.61 -19.66
N ALA A 20 -14.49 -11.31 -20.52
CA ALA A 20 -13.76 -10.04 -20.56
C ALA A 20 -14.69 -8.83 -20.79
N PRO A 21 -14.40 -7.66 -20.17
CA PRO A 21 -15.21 -6.46 -20.32
C PRO A 21 -15.14 -5.90 -21.74
N SER A 22 -16.29 -5.55 -22.32
CA SER A 22 -16.35 -4.83 -23.58
C SER A 22 -15.98 -3.36 -23.36
N SER A 23 -15.31 -2.75 -24.35
CA SER A 23 -14.88 -1.35 -24.40
C SER A 23 -15.96 -0.28 -24.09
N GLN A 24 -17.20 -0.69 -23.87
CA GLN A 24 -18.33 0.19 -23.53
C GLN A 24 -18.40 0.61 -22.06
N VAL A 25 -17.71 -0.07 -21.15
CA VAL A 25 -17.73 0.30 -19.71
C VAL A 25 -16.84 1.51 -19.46
N ALA A 26 -15.70 1.60 -20.13
CA ALA A 26 -14.80 2.75 -20.02
C ALA A 26 -15.47 4.07 -20.48
N SER A 27 -16.31 4.03 -21.52
CA SER A 27 -16.96 5.23 -22.07
C SER A 27 -18.11 5.79 -21.21
N ARG A 28 -18.69 5.01 -20.30
CA ARG A 28 -19.78 5.47 -19.42
C ARG A 28 -19.31 6.20 -18.16
N LEU A 29 -18.09 5.97 -17.71
CA LEU A 29 -17.53 6.57 -16.50
C LEU A 29 -16.86 7.94 -16.72
N VAL A 30 -16.44 8.26 -17.94
CA VAL A 30 -15.79 9.53 -18.29
C VAL A 30 -16.76 10.74 -18.30
N GLY A 31 -18.08 10.52 -18.26
CA GLY A 31 -19.11 11.57 -18.50
C GLY A 31 -19.46 12.48 -17.31
N LYS A 32 -18.85 12.37 -16.14
CA LYS A 32 -19.20 13.19 -14.95
C LYS A 32 -18.00 13.65 -14.13
N ALA A 33 -17.07 14.37 -14.74
CA ALA A 33 -16.18 15.24 -13.96
C ALA A 33 -16.89 16.58 -13.71
N ALA A 34 -17.48 16.75 -12.53
CA ALA A 34 -18.03 18.03 -12.10
C ALA A 34 -16.87 18.96 -11.73
N THR A 35 -16.77 20.09 -12.39
CA THR A 35 -15.94 21.25 -12.00
C THR A 35 -16.34 21.71 -10.59
N ILE A 36 -15.45 21.54 -9.62
CA ILE A 36 -15.60 22.11 -8.28
C ILE A 36 -14.84 23.45 -8.28
N ASP A 37 -15.57 24.56 -8.20
CA ASP A 37 -14.99 25.88 -7.98
C ASP A 37 -14.30 25.92 -6.60
N ALA A 38 -12.99 26.11 -6.59
CA ALA A 38 -12.21 26.26 -5.36
C ALA A 38 -12.38 27.67 -4.78
N PRO A 39 -12.56 27.85 -3.47
CA PRO A 39 -12.71 29.15 -2.85
C PRO A 39 -11.44 30.00 -2.94
N ALA A 40 -11.62 31.30 -3.21
CA ALA A 40 -10.59 32.28 -3.53
C ALA A 40 -9.61 32.71 -2.40
N GLN A 41 -9.47 31.95 -1.33
CA GLN A 41 -8.58 32.27 -0.19
C GLN A 41 -7.16 31.68 -0.27
N SER A 42 -6.81 31.01 -1.35
CA SER A 42 -5.53 30.30 -1.50
C SER A 42 -4.40 31.12 -2.15
N THR A 43 -4.70 32.31 -2.72
CA THR A 43 -3.71 33.05 -3.51
C THR A 43 -2.62 33.73 -2.69
N THR A 44 -2.94 34.24 -1.48
CA THR A 44 -1.97 34.92 -0.61
C THR A 44 -0.95 33.96 -0.02
N LEU A 45 -1.40 32.80 0.50
CA LEU A 45 -0.52 31.81 1.09
C LEU A 45 0.45 31.20 0.06
N ARG A 46 0.00 31.00 -1.19
CA ARG A 46 0.87 30.53 -2.28
C ARG A 46 1.92 31.56 -2.68
N ALA A 47 1.53 32.84 -2.72
CA ALA A 47 2.49 33.93 -3.00
C ALA A 47 3.53 34.06 -1.88
N ASP A 48 3.10 33.92 -0.61
CA ASP A 48 3.99 33.99 0.55
C ASP A 48 4.93 32.78 0.60
N ILE A 49 4.46 31.58 0.29
CA ILE A 49 5.29 30.37 0.19
C ILE A 49 6.28 30.48 -0.97
N ALA A 50 5.85 30.95 -2.15
CA ALA A 50 6.72 31.17 -3.29
C ALA A 50 7.78 32.23 -3.01
N ALA A 51 7.44 33.31 -2.28
CA ALA A 51 8.36 34.32 -1.84
C ALA A 51 9.37 33.81 -0.79
N CYS A 52 8.96 32.89 0.09
CA CYS A 52 9.84 32.25 1.07
C CYS A 52 10.75 31.20 0.44
N LEU A 53 10.31 30.50 -0.59
CA LEU A 53 11.08 29.45 -1.24
C LEU A 53 12.05 29.96 -2.32
N GLY A 54 11.86 31.18 -2.82
CA GLY A 54 12.79 31.95 -3.66
C GLY A 54 13.16 31.36 -5.02
N ASN A 55 13.15 30.09 -5.17
CA ASN A 55 13.22 29.20 -6.34
C ASN A 55 12.81 27.81 -5.87
N GLU A 56 12.22 27.02 -6.74
CA GLU A 56 12.02 25.60 -6.41
C GLU A 56 13.33 24.96 -5.96
N PRO A 57 13.35 24.20 -4.84
CA PRO A 57 14.57 23.58 -4.36
C PRO A 57 15.19 22.73 -5.47
N GLU A 58 16.46 22.93 -5.78
CA GLU A 58 17.18 22.08 -6.73
C GLU A 58 17.06 20.60 -6.31
N GLY A 59 16.71 19.73 -7.24
CA GLY A 59 16.62 18.29 -7.01
C GLY A 59 15.21 17.75 -6.71
N LEU A 60 14.17 18.57 -6.76
CA LEU A 60 12.81 18.04 -6.85
C LEU A 60 12.60 17.41 -8.23
N PHE A 61 11.92 16.27 -8.21
CA PHE A 61 11.62 15.50 -9.40
C PHE A 61 10.33 16.04 -10.04
N ASP A 62 10.37 16.41 -11.31
CA ASP A 62 9.19 16.82 -12.08
C ASP A 62 8.44 15.58 -12.56
N GLU A 63 7.38 15.22 -11.84
CA GLU A 63 6.54 14.06 -12.17
C GLU A 63 5.82 14.26 -13.51
N SER A 64 5.36 15.48 -13.81
CA SER A 64 4.60 15.78 -15.03
C SER A 64 5.47 15.67 -16.29
N GLU A 65 6.68 16.21 -16.24
CA GLU A 65 7.66 16.06 -17.33
C GLU A 65 7.97 14.58 -17.59
N LYS A 66 8.16 13.81 -16.51
CA LYS A 66 8.50 12.40 -16.61
C LYS A 66 7.39 11.55 -17.21
N ILE A 67 6.14 11.78 -16.78
CA ILE A 67 4.97 11.11 -17.32
C ILE A 67 4.80 11.46 -18.82
N ALA A 68 4.95 12.72 -19.17
CA ALA A 68 4.87 13.17 -20.57
C ALA A 68 5.97 12.56 -21.47
N ALA A 69 7.15 12.30 -20.91
CA ALA A 69 8.27 11.68 -21.65
C ALA A 69 8.11 10.18 -21.91
N ALA A 70 7.22 9.50 -21.17
CA ALA A 70 6.96 8.07 -21.31
C ALA A 70 5.44 7.80 -21.44
N PRO A 71 4.78 8.25 -22.54
CA PRO A 71 3.34 8.16 -22.68
C PRO A 71 2.88 6.70 -22.76
N PHE A 72 1.77 6.43 -22.11
CA PHE A 72 1.04 5.16 -22.19
C PHE A 72 -0.24 5.36 -23.03
N PRO A 73 -0.76 4.35 -23.74
CA PRO A 73 -1.95 4.49 -24.60
C PRO A 73 -3.22 4.97 -23.87
N LEU A 74 -3.33 4.70 -22.56
CA LEU A 74 -4.39 5.25 -21.71
C LEU A 74 -3.87 6.51 -21.01
N SER A 75 -4.72 7.54 -20.96
CA SER A 75 -4.40 8.79 -20.25
C SER A 75 -4.38 8.59 -18.72
N GLU A 76 -3.79 9.54 -18.00
CA GLU A 76 -3.78 9.53 -16.54
C GLU A 76 -5.20 9.46 -15.94
N ASP A 77 -6.15 10.20 -16.50
CA ASP A 77 -7.55 10.20 -16.04
C ASP A 77 -8.23 8.85 -16.27
N GLU A 78 -7.97 8.21 -17.41
CA GLU A 78 -8.48 6.86 -17.71
C GLU A 78 -7.88 5.81 -16.77
N LEU A 79 -6.58 5.86 -16.53
CA LEU A 79 -5.91 4.96 -15.59
C LEU A 79 -6.43 5.14 -14.16
N ILE A 80 -6.62 6.37 -13.70
CA ILE A 80 -7.20 6.66 -12.39
C ILE A 80 -8.66 6.17 -12.30
N ALA A 81 -9.44 6.34 -13.38
CA ALA A 81 -10.81 5.82 -13.44
C ALA A 81 -10.84 4.28 -13.36
N LEU A 82 -9.93 3.61 -14.08
CA LEU A 82 -9.77 2.14 -13.99
C LEU A 82 -9.39 1.69 -12.57
N ALA A 83 -8.45 2.36 -11.93
CA ALA A 83 -8.04 2.02 -10.56
C ALA A 83 -9.19 2.18 -9.56
N LYS A 84 -10.01 3.23 -9.71
CA LYS A 84 -11.21 3.43 -8.87
C LYS A 84 -12.27 2.35 -9.13
N ALA A 85 -12.50 1.98 -10.39
CA ALA A 85 -13.44 0.92 -10.75
C ALA A 85 -12.94 -0.45 -10.24
N TYR A 86 -11.65 -0.73 -10.36
CA TYR A 86 -11.02 -1.95 -9.84
C TYR A 86 -11.21 -2.09 -8.32
N ILE A 87 -10.97 -1.02 -7.53
CA ILE A 87 -11.21 -1.06 -6.08
C ILE A 87 -12.68 -1.25 -5.76
N TYR A 88 -13.56 -0.59 -6.49
CA TYR A 88 -15.00 -0.73 -6.29
C TYR A 88 -15.48 -2.15 -6.55
N SER A 89 -14.88 -2.89 -7.49
CA SER A 89 -15.24 -4.26 -7.80
C SER A 89 -15.05 -5.25 -6.64
N PHE A 90 -14.18 -4.95 -5.65
CA PHE A 90 -14.06 -5.77 -4.43
C PHE A 90 -15.29 -5.69 -3.51
N THR A 91 -16.17 -4.73 -3.72
CA THR A 91 -17.39 -4.51 -2.91
C THR A 91 -18.66 -4.61 -3.74
N SER A 92 -18.55 -4.84 -5.05
CA SER A 92 -19.68 -5.00 -5.96
C SER A 92 -19.83 -6.46 -6.38
N ASP A 93 -21.05 -6.83 -6.75
CA ASP A 93 -21.35 -8.15 -7.32
C ASP A 93 -21.04 -8.20 -8.85
N ASP A 94 -20.25 -7.27 -9.35
CA ASP A 94 -19.91 -7.17 -10.76
C ASP A 94 -18.93 -8.29 -11.15
N ASP A 95 -19.34 -9.13 -12.07
CA ASP A 95 -18.57 -10.26 -12.60
C ASP A 95 -17.62 -9.80 -13.72
N VAL A 96 -16.68 -8.93 -13.38
CA VAL A 96 -15.68 -8.39 -14.30
C VAL A 96 -14.34 -9.09 -14.08
N ASP A 97 -13.82 -9.75 -15.12
CA ASP A 97 -12.45 -10.26 -15.08
C ASP A 97 -11.45 -9.11 -15.28
N TRP A 98 -10.88 -8.66 -14.16
CA TRP A 98 -9.92 -7.57 -14.13
C TRP A 98 -8.49 -7.99 -14.48
N TYR A 99 -8.17 -9.28 -14.45
CA TYR A 99 -6.80 -9.75 -14.39
C TYR A 99 -6.29 -10.23 -15.75
N ALA A 100 -5.12 -9.73 -16.14
CA ALA A 100 -4.37 -10.25 -17.30
C ALA A 100 -3.88 -11.69 -17.01
N ASP A 101 -3.55 -12.43 -18.08
CA ASP A 101 -3.02 -13.80 -17.97
C ASP A 101 -1.68 -13.85 -17.19
N ASP A 102 -0.88 -12.79 -17.28
CA ASP A 102 0.41 -12.64 -16.60
C ASP A 102 0.31 -11.90 -15.26
N PHE A 103 -0.90 -11.81 -14.70
CA PHE A 103 -1.16 -11.12 -13.43
C PHE A 103 -0.25 -11.58 -12.30
N ARG A 104 0.18 -10.61 -11.47
CA ARG A 104 0.96 -10.85 -10.26
C ARG A 104 0.44 -10.04 -9.08
N PHE A 105 0.20 -10.72 -7.98
CA PHE A 105 -0.08 -10.07 -6.70
C PHE A 105 1.17 -10.04 -5.83
N VAL A 106 1.46 -8.88 -5.24
CA VAL A 106 2.63 -8.70 -4.37
C VAL A 106 2.25 -7.89 -3.13
N ALA A 107 2.58 -8.39 -1.96
CA ALA A 107 2.44 -7.69 -0.70
C ALA A 107 3.78 -7.69 0.07
N PRO A 108 3.93 -6.97 1.19
CA PRO A 108 5.21 -6.87 1.91
C PRO A 108 5.84 -8.20 2.30
N VAL A 109 5.02 -9.18 2.64
CA VAL A 109 5.45 -10.51 3.14
C VAL A 109 4.71 -11.67 2.46
N VAL A 110 3.87 -11.39 1.47
CA VAL A 110 3.03 -12.36 0.75
C VAL A 110 3.20 -12.17 -0.75
N GLY A 111 3.27 -13.28 -1.49
CA GLY A 111 3.46 -13.28 -2.95
C GLY A 111 4.91 -13.53 -3.38
N PRO A 112 5.24 -13.46 -4.68
CA PRO A 112 4.26 -13.17 -5.74
C PRO A 112 3.26 -14.32 -5.94
N PHE A 113 1.98 -13.98 -6.10
CA PHE A 113 0.94 -14.92 -6.50
C PHE A 113 0.57 -14.67 -7.96
N ASP A 114 0.26 -15.74 -8.69
CA ASP A 114 -0.42 -15.66 -9.97
C ASP A 114 -1.93 -15.41 -9.78
N LYS A 115 -2.66 -15.29 -10.89
CA LYS A 115 -4.09 -15.01 -10.93
C LYS A 115 -4.90 -16.03 -10.14
N ASP A 116 -4.66 -17.32 -10.38
CA ASP A 116 -5.46 -18.40 -9.81
C ASP A 116 -5.28 -18.46 -8.29
N LEU A 117 -4.02 -18.42 -7.82
CA LEU A 117 -3.70 -18.45 -6.39
C LEU A 117 -4.21 -17.19 -5.67
N PHE A 118 -4.20 -16.04 -6.34
CA PHE A 118 -4.74 -14.80 -5.76
C PHE A 118 -6.25 -14.87 -5.58
N ILE A 119 -6.99 -15.33 -6.61
CA ILE A 119 -8.46 -15.48 -6.56
C ILE A 119 -8.85 -16.49 -5.48
N ASP A 120 -8.17 -17.63 -5.43
CA ASP A 120 -8.39 -18.65 -4.40
C ASP A 120 -8.16 -18.09 -2.99
N SER A 121 -7.12 -17.26 -2.83
CA SER A 121 -6.82 -16.63 -1.55
C SER A 121 -7.88 -15.62 -1.11
N LEU A 122 -8.46 -14.86 -2.03
CA LEU A 122 -9.54 -13.90 -1.73
C LEU A 122 -10.81 -14.63 -1.26
N THR A 123 -11.20 -15.68 -1.99
CA THR A 123 -12.41 -16.47 -1.65
C THR A 123 -12.26 -17.20 -0.33
N GLY A 124 -11.03 -17.64 0.01
CA GLY A 124 -10.74 -18.36 1.25
C GLY A 124 -10.96 -17.57 2.53
N PHE A 125 -10.86 -16.25 2.48
CA PHE A 125 -11.04 -15.38 3.66
C PHE A 125 -12.49 -14.91 3.86
N ASP A 126 -13.32 -14.87 2.81
CA ASP A 126 -14.72 -14.38 2.84
C ASP A 126 -14.86 -13.08 3.66
N LEU A 127 -14.02 -12.10 3.33
CA LEU A 127 -13.91 -10.84 4.08
C LEU A 127 -15.22 -10.04 4.07
N GLN A 128 -15.97 -10.12 3.00
CA GLN A 128 -17.26 -9.42 2.86
C GLN A 128 -18.29 -9.95 3.85
N LYS A 129 -18.31 -11.27 4.10
CA LYS A 129 -19.13 -11.88 5.12
C LYS A 129 -18.65 -11.56 6.53
N ALA A 130 -17.33 -11.58 6.73
CA ALA A 130 -16.73 -11.27 8.03
C ALA A 130 -16.92 -9.82 8.46
N PHE A 131 -16.86 -8.89 7.48
CA PHE A 131 -16.95 -7.43 7.65
C PHE A 131 -17.91 -6.84 6.60
N PRO A 132 -19.23 -6.96 6.74
CA PRO A 132 -20.18 -6.48 5.73
C PRO A 132 -20.14 -4.97 5.49
N ASP A 133 -19.59 -4.20 6.45
CA ASP A 133 -19.41 -2.76 6.42
C ASP A 133 -17.95 -2.33 6.12
N LEU A 134 -17.12 -3.26 5.60
CA LEU A 134 -15.73 -2.95 5.32
C LEU A 134 -15.62 -1.85 4.26
N ASN A 135 -14.98 -0.76 4.63
CA ASN A 135 -14.74 0.37 3.74
C ASN A 135 -13.23 0.62 3.61
N SER A 136 -12.75 0.69 2.39
CA SER A 136 -11.35 0.97 2.11
C SER A 136 -10.97 2.44 2.29
N ASN A 137 -11.93 3.37 2.25
CA ASN A 137 -11.69 4.82 2.28
C ASN A 137 -10.55 5.23 1.32
N ALA A 138 -10.61 4.73 0.08
CA ALA A 138 -9.56 4.92 -0.91
C ALA A 138 -9.45 6.38 -1.37
N HIS A 139 -8.23 6.91 -1.42
CA HIS A 139 -7.92 8.31 -1.73
C HIS A 139 -6.50 8.46 -2.29
N HIS A 140 -6.11 9.68 -2.72
CA HIS A 140 -4.77 10.01 -3.26
C HIS A 140 -4.39 9.16 -4.49
N PHE A 141 -5.32 9.01 -5.43
CA PHE A 141 -5.03 8.33 -6.69
C PHE A 141 -4.08 9.18 -7.54
N ARG A 142 -2.99 8.54 -8.03
CA ARG A 142 -2.00 9.18 -8.90
C ARG A 142 -1.31 8.17 -9.78
N VAL A 143 -0.95 8.55 -10.99
CA VAL A 143 -0.10 7.76 -11.88
C VAL A 143 1.35 7.79 -11.37
N ASP A 144 2.06 6.67 -11.50
CA ASP A 144 3.48 6.57 -11.13
C ASP A 144 4.35 7.20 -12.23
N PRO A 145 5.24 8.14 -11.90
CA PRO A 145 6.07 8.80 -12.91
C PRO A 145 7.18 7.90 -13.50
N PHE A 146 7.46 6.75 -12.90
CA PHE A 146 8.46 5.78 -13.38
C PHE A 146 7.83 4.58 -14.10
N GLU A 147 6.59 4.21 -13.73
CA GLU A 147 5.78 3.19 -14.36
C GLU A 147 4.45 3.84 -14.80
N THR A 148 4.43 4.54 -15.94
CA THR A 148 3.31 5.41 -16.36
C THR A 148 1.99 4.69 -16.64
N ASN A 149 1.97 3.37 -16.57
CA ASN A 149 0.79 2.52 -16.59
C ASN A 149 0.38 2.00 -15.19
N ARG A 150 1.00 2.53 -14.12
CA ARG A 150 0.73 2.16 -12.73
C ARG A 150 0.05 3.29 -11.98
N VAL A 151 -1.01 2.97 -11.27
CA VAL A 151 -1.71 3.92 -10.39
C VAL A 151 -1.48 3.54 -8.95
N TRP A 152 -1.06 4.50 -8.15
CA TRP A 152 -0.98 4.41 -6.69
C TRP A 152 -2.17 5.09 -6.04
N TRP A 153 -2.60 4.56 -4.90
CA TRP A 153 -3.57 5.21 -4.01
C TRP A 153 -3.32 4.82 -2.56
N SER A 154 -3.95 5.56 -1.66
CA SER A 154 -3.94 5.27 -0.23
C SER A 154 -5.28 4.69 0.19
N VAL A 155 -5.27 3.78 1.18
CA VAL A 155 -6.46 3.25 1.82
C VAL A 155 -6.35 3.34 3.33
N LYS A 156 -7.49 3.50 4.01
CA LYS A 156 -7.63 3.38 5.46
C LYS A 156 -8.85 2.53 5.75
N TYR A 157 -8.65 1.24 5.95
CA TYR A 157 -9.75 0.32 6.18
C TYR A 157 -10.44 0.59 7.51
N THR A 158 -11.77 0.64 7.46
CA THR A 158 -12.65 0.68 8.64
C THR A 158 -13.75 -0.35 8.47
N GLY A 159 -14.19 -0.98 9.56
CA GLY A 159 -15.26 -1.96 9.53
C GLY A 159 -15.47 -2.62 10.89
N LYS A 160 -16.52 -3.44 11.00
CA LYS A 160 -16.84 -4.20 12.20
C LYS A 160 -16.99 -5.68 11.87
N ASN A 161 -16.32 -6.52 12.64
CA ASN A 161 -16.42 -7.96 12.47
C ASN A 161 -17.76 -8.46 13.05
N THR A 162 -18.75 -8.62 12.17
CA THR A 162 -20.10 -9.10 12.52
C THR A 162 -20.42 -10.48 11.95
N GLY A 163 -19.56 -11.01 11.05
CA GLY A 163 -19.66 -12.36 10.52
C GLY A 163 -18.49 -13.25 10.92
N PRO A 164 -18.63 -14.58 10.74
CA PRO A 164 -17.57 -15.53 11.04
C PRO A 164 -16.39 -15.36 10.07
N VAL A 165 -15.17 -15.68 10.52
CA VAL A 165 -13.96 -15.68 9.69
C VAL A 165 -13.03 -16.82 10.11
N LEU A 166 -12.40 -17.49 9.16
CA LEU A 166 -11.51 -18.63 9.41
C LEU A 166 -12.13 -19.73 10.30
N GLY A 167 -13.42 -20.00 10.14
CA GLY A 167 -14.15 -20.96 10.96
C GLY A 167 -14.42 -20.53 12.42
N ARG A 168 -14.11 -19.26 12.77
CA ARG A 168 -14.31 -18.69 14.10
C ARG A 168 -15.50 -17.74 14.11
N PRO A 169 -16.23 -17.61 15.25
CA PRO A 169 -17.39 -16.74 15.35
C PRO A 169 -17.00 -15.25 15.24
N ALA A 170 -17.99 -14.41 14.90
CA ALA A 170 -17.85 -12.96 14.93
C ALA A 170 -17.45 -12.45 16.33
N THR A 171 -16.53 -11.49 16.38
CA THR A 171 -16.04 -10.90 17.64
C THR A 171 -16.80 -9.62 18.04
N GLY A 172 -17.51 -9.00 17.11
CA GLY A 172 -18.14 -7.69 17.29
C GLY A 172 -17.15 -6.51 17.37
N LYS A 173 -15.84 -6.75 17.19
CA LYS A 173 -14.82 -5.72 17.28
C LYS A 173 -14.76 -4.87 16.01
N SER A 174 -14.49 -3.58 16.19
CA SER A 174 -14.21 -2.66 15.09
C SER A 174 -12.73 -2.71 14.70
N VAL A 175 -12.48 -2.53 13.41
CA VAL A 175 -11.16 -2.40 12.83
C VAL A 175 -10.99 -0.99 12.28
N GLU A 176 -9.85 -0.40 12.56
CA GLU A 176 -9.36 0.83 11.97
C GLU A 176 -7.90 0.60 11.59
N SER A 177 -7.60 0.49 10.29
CA SER A 177 -6.22 0.27 9.86
C SER A 177 -5.42 1.58 9.85
N PRO A 178 -4.10 1.51 9.93
CA PRO A 178 -3.25 2.62 9.48
C PRO A 178 -3.49 2.90 8.00
N ILE A 179 -3.01 4.06 7.52
CA ILE A 179 -2.98 4.35 6.09
C ILE A 179 -2.00 3.39 5.42
N GLN A 180 -2.43 2.79 4.31
CA GLN A 180 -1.65 1.85 3.52
C GLN A 180 -1.58 2.31 2.07
N ALA A 181 -0.43 2.13 1.43
CA ALA A 181 -0.29 2.30 -0.01
C ALA A 181 -0.70 1.02 -0.74
N GLN A 182 -1.39 1.21 -1.85
CA GLN A 182 -1.77 0.17 -2.82
C GLN A 182 -1.50 0.67 -4.23
N SER A 183 -1.32 -0.25 -5.18
CA SER A 183 -1.21 0.13 -6.58
C SER A 183 -1.69 -0.99 -7.50
N ALA A 184 -2.17 -0.60 -8.68
CA ALA A 184 -2.40 -1.50 -9.81
C ALA A 184 -1.62 -1.02 -11.03
N THR A 185 -1.01 -1.96 -11.75
CA THR A 185 -0.38 -1.74 -13.06
C THR A 185 -1.31 -2.31 -14.12
N PHE A 186 -1.57 -1.55 -15.17
CA PHE A 186 -2.51 -1.92 -16.23
C PHE A 186 -1.78 -2.19 -17.53
N ASN A 187 -2.33 -3.08 -18.36
CA ASN A 187 -1.93 -3.19 -19.75
C ASN A 187 -2.77 -2.25 -20.64
N GLU A 188 -2.49 -2.22 -21.94
CA GLU A 188 -3.18 -1.36 -22.92
C GLU A 188 -4.69 -1.66 -23.06
N LYS A 189 -5.15 -2.84 -22.61
CA LYS A 189 -6.55 -3.23 -22.61
C LYS A 189 -7.28 -2.79 -21.32
N GLY A 190 -6.57 -2.25 -20.33
CA GLY A 190 -7.09 -1.92 -19.02
C GLY A 190 -7.18 -3.11 -18.07
N GLU A 191 -6.56 -4.24 -18.40
CA GLU A 191 -6.45 -5.40 -17.49
C GLU A 191 -5.31 -5.18 -16.50
N VAL A 192 -5.50 -5.64 -15.25
CA VAL A 192 -4.49 -5.53 -14.18
C VAL A 192 -3.43 -6.61 -14.36
N THR A 193 -2.19 -6.19 -14.57
CA THR A 193 -1.02 -7.09 -14.66
C THR A 193 -0.31 -7.26 -13.33
N LYS A 194 -0.43 -6.26 -12.43
CA LYS A 194 0.18 -6.33 -11.11
C LYS A 194 -0.67 -5.58 -10.08
N PHE A 195 -0.91 -6.20 -8.96
CA PHE A 195 -1.56 -5.56 -7.82
C PHE A 195 -0.68 -5.62 -6.58
N THR A 196 -0.52 -4.48 -5.89
CA THR A 196 0.23 -4.41 -4.63
C THR A 196 -0.65 -3.84 -3.52
N ILE A 197 -0.54 -4.42 -2.31
CA ILE A 197 -1.36 -4.07 -1.14
C ILE A 197 -0.58 -4.23 0.17
N GLY A 198 -1.03 -3.56 1.22
CA GLY A 198 -0.57 -3.84 2.59
C GLY A 198 0.68 -3.07 3.01
N TYR A 199 1.15 -2.12 2.22
CA TYR A 199 2.30 -1.27 2.56
C TYR A 199 1.88 -0.16 3.51
N VAL A 200 2.07 -0.37 4.81
CA VAL A 200 1.70 0.57 5.87
C VAL A 200 2.62 1.80 5.85
N LEU A 201 2.03 2.99 5.80
CA LEU A 201 2.75 4.27 5.79
C LEU A 201 3.04 4.78 7.20
N ASP A 202 2.12 4.55 8.14
CA ASP A 202 2.28 4.94 9.54
C ASP A 202 1.74 3.83 10.47
N LYS A 203 2.66 3.09 11.07
CA LYS A 203 2.32 1.94 11.92
C LYS A 203 1.76 2.31 13.30
N GLU A 204 1.82 3.58 13.70
CA GLU A 204 1.40 4.05 15.02
C GLU A 204 -0.09 4.37 15.09
N THR A 205 -0.76 4.45 13.93
CA THR A 205 -2.19 4.73 13.83
C THR A 205 -3.03 3.46 13.70
N GLY A 206 -4.32 3.57 14.09
CA GLY A 206 -5.27 2.46 14.01
C GLY A 206 -5.10 1.41 15.12
N ASN A 207 -5.74 0.24 14.94
CA ASN A 207 -5.73 -0.84 15.92
C ASN A 207 -5.23 -2.18 15.37
N THR A 208 -4.59 -2.18 14.21
CA THR A 208 -4.07 -3.39 13.56
C THR A 208 -2.64 -3.77 14.01
N GLY A 209 -2.07 -3.09 14.99
CA GLY A 209 -0.70 -3.31 15.43
C GLY A 209 0.37 -2.92 14.39
N GLY A 210 0.03 -2.02 13.46
CA GLY A 210 0.90 -1.61 12.36
C GLY A 210 0.99 -2.63 11.22
N LEU A 211 0.11 -3.64 11.22
CA LEU A 211 0.01 -4.61 10.15
C LEU A 211 -0.93 -4.11 9.05
N GLY A 212 -0.59 -4.42 7.80
CA GLY A 212 -1.40 -4.15 6.62
C GLY A 212 -2.21 -5.36 6.15
N GLY A 213 -3.11 -5.11 5.19
CA GLY A 213 -3.92 -6.16 4.56
C GLY A 213 -4.73 -6.99 5.55
N VAL A 214 -4.97 -8.24 5.19
CA VAL A 214 -5.78 -9.18 5.98
C VAL A 214 -5.15 -9.51 7.35
N PHE A 215 -3.82 -9.47 7.45
CA PHE A 215 -3.14 -9.74 8.73
C PHE A 215 -3.49 -8.68 9.77
N GLY A 216 -3.58 -7.42 9.35
CA GLY A 216 -4.03 -6.33 10.20
C GLY A 216 -5.48 -6.48 10.64
N LEU A 217 -6.38 -6.85 9.74
CA LEU A 217 -7.78 -7.09 10.05
C LEU A 217 -7.94 -8.20 11.10
N PHE A 218 -7.26 -9.33 10.91
CA PHE A 218 -7.32 -10.46 11.86
C PHE A 218 -6.69 -10.13 13.21
N TYR A 219 -5.59 -9.40 13.22
CA TYR A 219 -4.96 -8.95 14.47
C TYR A 219 -5.90 -8.05 15.27
N ALA A 220 -6.53 -7.05 14.63
CA ALA A 220 -7.44 -6.11 15.29
C ALA A 220 -8.64 -6.79 15.97
N ILE A 221 -9.18 -7.85 15.38
CA ILE A 221 -10.30 -8.60 15.95
C ILE A 221 -9.86 -9.65 16.97
N GLY A 222 -8.54 -9.87 17.17
CA GLY A 222 -7.99 -10.84 18.11
C GLY A 222 -7.82 -12.24 17.54
N TYR A 223 -7.85 -12.39 16.22
CA TYR A 223 -7.59 -13.63 15.49
C TYR A 223 -6.24 -13.63 14.76
N GLY A 224 -5.26 -12.89 15.29
CA GLY A 224 -3.91 -12.84 14.73
C GLY A 224 -3.35 -14.25 14.45
N LEU A 225 -2.67 -14.39 13.32
CA LEU A 225 -2.11 -15.65 12.89
C LEU A 225 -0.78 -15.94 13.63
N PRO A 226 -0.40 -17.22 13.87
CA PRO A 226 0.68 -17.56 14.80
C PRO A 226 2.10 -17.50 14.21
N PHE A 227 2.30 -16.91 13.04
CA PHE A 227 3.61 -16.80 12.40
C PHE A 227 4.15 -15.36 12.44
N PRO A 228 5.47 -15.15 12.41
CA PRO A 228 6.11 -13.84 12.63
C PRO A 228 5.65 -12.74 11.66
N GLU A 229 5.39 -13.10 10.40
CA GLU A 229 4.98 -12.17 9.34
C GLU A 229 3.60 -11.55 9.60
N ALA A 230 2.75 -12.23 10.39
CA ALA A 230 1.41 -11.79 10.77
C ALA A 230 1.34 -11.22 12.20
N GLN A 231 2.49 -10.91 12.79
CA GLN A 231 2.59 -10.26 14.09
C GLN A 231 3.11 -8.83 13.95
N PRO A 232 2.73 -7.91 14.87
CA PRO A 232 3.31 -6.58 14.92
C PRO A 232 4.83 -6.64 14.93
N TRP A 233 5.46 -5.84 14.06
CA TRP A 233 6.90 -5.79 14.00
C TRP A 233 7.48 -5.24 15.33
N ALA A 234 8.43 -5.96 15.89
CA ALA A 234 9.18 -5.56 17.07
C ALA A 234 10.68 -5.53 16.75
N PRO A 235 11.42 -4.51 17.23
CA PRO A 235 12.87 -4.49 17.09
C PRO A 235 13.51 -5.73 17.72
N SER A 236 14.49 -6.33 17.04
CA SER A 236 15.27 -7.41 17.65
C SER A 236 16.04 -6.90 18.87
N PRO A 237 16.35 -7.76 19.87
CA PRO A 237 17.16 -7.38 21.01
C PRO A 237 18.52 -6.76 20.61
N LEU A 238 19.14 -7.30 19.56
CA LEU A 238 20.40 -6.78 19.01
C LEU A 238 20.23 -5.34 18.49
N TYR A 239 19.18 -5.07 17.72
CA TYR A 239 18.88 -3.72 17.24
C TYR A 239 18.57 -2.77 18.40
N GLY A 240 17.79 -3.22 19.38
CA GLY A 240 17.50 -2.43 20.60
C GLY A 240 18.77 -2.05 21.37
N THR A 241 19.69 -2.98 21.52
CA THR A 241 21.00 -2.74 22.16
C THR A 241 21.85 -1.74 21.36
N LEU A 242 21.90 -1.91 20.02
CA LEU A 242 22.62 -1.00 19.14
C LEU A 242 22.06 0.43 19.22
N MET A 243 20.74 0.58 19.20
CA MET A 243 20.08 1.89 19.27
C MET A 243 20.24 2.54 20.64
N SER A 244 20.21 1.77 21.72
CA SER A 244 20.46 2.27 23.08
C SER A 244 21.92 2.71 23.23
N GLY A 245 22.88 1.93 22.72
CA GLY A 245 24.27 2.27 22.67
C GLY A 245 24.55 3.55 21.88
N ASN A 246 23.90 3.69 20.72
CA ASN A 246 24.04 4.91 19.91
C ASN A 246 23.50 6.15 20.63
N ARG A 247 22.37 6.05 21.35
CA ARG A 247 21.85 7.17 22.17
C ARG A 247 22.83 7.56 23.28
N ALA A 248 23.42 6.59 23.97
CA ALA A 248 24.41 6.84 25.01
C ALA A 248 25.68 7.53 24.44
N ILE A 249 26.15 7.07 23.27
CA ILE A 249 27.28 7.67 22.55
C ILE A 249 26.96 9.10 22.12
N GLN A 250 25.77 9.33 21.56
CA GLN A 250 25.36 10.67 21.14
C GLN A 250 25.19 11.62 22.34
N SER A 251 24.62 11.14 23.46
CA SER A 251 24.53 11.93 24.70
C SER A 251 25.91 12.30 25.19
N PHE A 252 26.84 11.34 25.24
CA PHE A 252 28.23 11.60 25.65
C PHE A 252 28.89 12.67 24.76
N PHE A 253 28.75 12.57 23.43
CA PHE A 253 29.33 13.55 22.52
C PHE A 253 28.64 14.92 22.55
N LYS A 254 27.37 14.99 22.95
CA LYS A 254 26.65 16.25 23.12
C LYS A 254 27.31 17.12 24.22
N ASP A 255 27.74 16.45 25.28
CA ASP A 255 28.37 17.14 26.43
C ASP A 255 29.88 17.38 26.22
N GLN A 256 30.49 16.70 25.22
CA GLN A 256 31.93 16.79 24.92
C GLN A 256 32.20 16.88 23.41
N PRO A 257 31.86 17.98 22.75
CA PRO A 257 32.01 18.13 21.31
C PRO A 257 33.44 17.96 20.79
N GLN A 258 34.43 18.38 21.58
CA GLN A 258 35.87 18.25 21.23
C GLN A 258 36.32 16.79 21.10
N VAL A 259 35.74 15.89 21.92
CA VAL A 259 36.02 14.46 21.87
C VAL A 259 35.38 13.84 20.62
N LYS A 260 34.19 14.31 20.24
CA LYS A 260 33.51 13.88 19.00
C LYS A 260 34.38 14.19 17.78
N ASP A 261 34.88 15.42 17.68
CA ASP A 261 35.68 15.85 16.53
C ASP A 261 37.01 15.10 16.45
N PHE A 262 37.63 14.83 17.59
CA PHE A 262 38.84 14.01 17.69
C PHE A 262 38.58 12.57 17.23
N VAL A 263 37.50 11.92 17.67
CA VAL A 263 37.14 10.54 17.32
C VAL A 263 36.78 10.44 15.84
N LEU A 264 35.99 11.38 15.31
CA LEU A 264 35.63 11.39 13.88
C LEU A 264 36.87 11.63 12.99
N GLY A 265 37.79 12.50 13.41
CA GLY A 265 39.06 12.70 12.72
C GLY A 265 39.94 11.45 12.71
N ALA A 266 40.03 10.74 13.85
CA ALA A 266 40.76 9.47 13.95
C ALA A 266 40.15 8.36 13.06
N ILE A 267 38.81 8.23 13.03
CA ILE A 267 38.10 7.25 12.18
C ILE A 267 38.35 7.56 10.69
N SER A 268 38.29 8.84 10.31
CA SER A 268 38.55 9.28 8.95
C SER A 268 40.01 8.98 8.50
N ALA A 269 40.96 9.16 9.41
CA ALA A 269 42.38 8.87 9.14
C ALA A 269 42.64 7.36 8.95
N VAL A 270 41.95 6.50 9.68
CA VAL A 270 42.09 5.04 9.55
C VAL A 270 41.31 4.49 8.35
N GLY A 271 40.17 5.11 7.98
CA GLY A 271 39.35 4.72 6.82
C GLY A 271 39.91 5.12 5.45
N GLY A 272 40.88 6.07 5.39
CA GLY A 272 41.49 6.58 4.16
C GLY A 272 42.58 5.70 3.56
N GLY A 273 42.88 4.56 4.12
CA GLY A 273 44.03 3.69 3.78
C GLY A 273 43.74 2.47 2.93
N LYS A 274 42.67 2.44 2.09
CA LYS A 274 42.52 1.41 1.04
C LYS A 274 41.78 1.99 -0.18
N LYS A 275 42.56 2.44 -1.15
CA LYS A 275 42.21 2.39 -2.58
C LYS A 275 43.13 1.41 -3.25
#